data_1c5108a03e01524b0f42c016fe76686d
#
_entry.id   1c5108a03e01524b0f42c016fe76686d
#
_cell.length_a   1.000
_cell.length_b   1.000
_cell.length_c   1.000
_cell.angle_alpha   90.00
_cell.angle_beta   90.00
_cell.angle_gamma   90.00
#
_symmetry.space_group_name_H-M   'P 1'
#
loop_
_entity.id
_entity.type
_entity.pdbx_description
1 polymer ?
#
loop_
_entity_poly.entity_id
_entity_poly.type
_entity_poly.pdbx_seq_one_letter_code
_entity_poly.pdbx_strand_id
1 'polypeptide(L)'
;MKKKLFVIAFLFYVFCPLFAKSQNSFSVSTGFGVLTGNVKEFVYESHVITNKTIDLSMLDWQIVSVPYFFIDFETDLFEKLYLNLNGKFGIPVESGKMQDYDWMNKISSGQNDLTFYSIHDNFVSSYCSADLSIGYNFSVGENLIITPCVALGANYISFDGKNGYYQYGIQTGVENFQGVYEPWSDEIEKVYFDKKVISYNQTQTFFSFGCLSRLSFFSVDLNFSFFVSPIMAITSIDTHYLRNKYAGGTYFADIMEGFFYYGDTSFFVRLNSFYKIGLECEYAFVPKLYGYTLSKPVNSTNGWSSAGSGGTKRHFVQISLVNKFVF
;
A
#
# COMPACT_ATOMS: atom_id res chain seq x y z
N MET A 1 -12.51 -13.28 -22.88
CA MET A 1 -11.07 -13.26 -23.26
C MET A 1 -10.77 -12.52 -24.56
N LYS A 2 -11.47 -12.72 -25.67
CA LYS A 2 -11.16 -12.08 -26.99
C LYS A 2 -11.17 -10.55 -26.98
N LYS A 3 -12.03 -9.87 -26.19
CA LYS A 3 -12.08 -8.40 -26.12
C LYS A 3 -10.87 -7.77 -25.40
N LYS A 4 -10.27 -8.45 -24.41
CA LYS A 4 -9.09 -7.94 -23.69
C LYS A 4 -7.80 -8.03 -24.53
N LEU A 5 -7.69 -9.07 -25.37
CA LEU A 5 -6.55 -9.22 -26.30
C LEU A 5 -6.57 -8.15 -27.39
N PHE A 6 -7.76 -7.73 -27.83
CA PHE A 6 -7.93 -6.69 -28.85
C PHE A 6 -7.50 -5.29 -28.35
N VAL A 7 -7.74 -4.97 -27.07
CA VAL A 7 -7.32 -3.70 -26.47
C VAL A 7 -5.80 -3.62 -26.37
N ILE A 8 -5.14 -4.71 -25.98
CA ILE A 8 -3.66 -4.78 -25.90
C ILE A 8 -3.06 -4.68 -27.30
N ALA A 9 -3.60 -5.40 -28.29
CA ALA A 9 -3.15 -5.32 -29.68
C ALA A 9 -3.39 -3.93 -30.30
N PHE A 10 -4.50 -3.28 -29.96
CA PHE A 10 -4.83 -1.92 -30.40
C PHE A 10 -3.89 -0.88 -29.80
N LEU A 11 -3.58 -0.98 -28.50
CA LEU A 11 -2.58 -0.12 -27.86
C LEU A 11 -1.20 -0.30 -28.50
N PHE A 12 -0.76 -1.53 -28.77
CA PHE A 12 0.48 -1.79 -29.50
C PHE A 12 0.47 -1.19 -30.90
N TYR A 13 -0.65 -1.28 -31.62
CA TYR A 13 -0.78 -0.76 -32.99
C TYR A 13 -0.82 0.77 -33.04
N VAL A 14 -1.41 1.42 -32.06
CA VAL A 14 -1.47 2.89 -31.96
C VAL A 14 -0.13 3.48 -31.51
N PHE A 15 0.62 2.80 -30.64
CA PHE A 15 1.92 3.27 -30.18
C PHE A 15 3.07 2.93 -31.13
N CYS A 16 3.01 1.83 -31.89
CA CYS A 16 4.06 1.41 -32.81
C CYS A 16 4.49 2.45 -33.86
N PRO A 17 3.58 3.21 -34.53
CA PRO A 17 4.00 4.20 -35.54
C PRO A 17 4.59 5.48 -34.93
N LEU A 18 4.35 5.79 -33.64
CA LEU A 18 4.98 6.93 -32.97
C LEU A 18 6.48 6.74 -32.75
N PHE A 19 6.97 5.50 -32.79
CA PHE A 19 8.38 5.14 -32.56
C PHE A 19 9.19 4.97 -33.83
N ALA A 20 8.57 5.01 -35.02
CA ALA A 20 9.18 4.55 -36.26
C ALA A 20 10.16 5.55 -36.93
N LYS A 21 10.36 6.78 -36.44
CA LYS A 21 11.18 7.77 -37.14
C LYS A 21 11.68 8.94 -36.29
N SER A 22 12.42 8.70 -35.20
CA SER A 22 13.20 9.78 -34.55
C SER A 22 14.23 9.18 -33.58
N GLN A 23 15.15 9.99 -33.11
CA GLN A 23 16.11 9.72 -32.01
C GLN A 23 15.40 9.42 -30.67
N ASN A 24 14.41 8.52 -30.68
CA ASN A 24 13.69 8.12 -29.48
C ASN A 24 14.32 6.86 -28.91
N SER A 25 14.64 6.85 -27.64
CA SER A 25 15.00 5.62 -26.95
C SER A 25 13.72 5.02 -26.34
N PHE A 26 13.54 3.73 -26.48
CA PHE A 26 12.47 2.97 -25.85
C PHE A 26 13.04 1.80 -25.08
N SER A 27 12.57 1.57 -23.88
CA SER A 27 12.95 0.38 -23.14
C SER A 27 11.76 -0.29 -22.47
N VAL A 28 11.87 -1.60 -22.31
CA VAL A 28 10.94 -2.44 -21.56
C VAL A 28 11.73 -3.14 -20.47
N SER A 29 11.31 -2.94 -19.22
CA SER A 29 11.83 -3.70 -18.09
C SER A 29 10.79 -4.68 -17.61
N THR A 30 11.22 -5.84 -17.16
CA THR A 30 10.40 -6.84 -16.51
C THR A 30 11.21 -7.59 -15.48
N GLY A 31 10.54 -8.13 -14.47
CA GLY A 31 11.25 -8.87 -13.44
C GLY A 31 10.33 -9.38 -12.33
N PHE A 32 10.98 -9.89 -11.32
CA PHE A 32 10.35 -10.39 -10.11
C PHE A 32 10.96 -9.70 -8.90
N GLY A 33 10.12 -9.46 -7.91
CA GLY A 33 10.55 -8.85 -6.67
C GLY A 33 9.80 -9.41 -5.48
N VAL A 34 10.18 -8.89 -4.32
CA VAL A 34 9.55 -9.17 -3.02
C VAL A 34 9.18 -7.85 -2.38
N LEU A 35 7.92 -7.76 -1.94
CA LEU A 35 7.38 -6.68 -1.13
C LEU A 35 7.44 -7.08 0.35
N THR A 36 7.95 -6.20 1.21
CA THR A 36 7.92 -6.30 2.67
C THR A 36 7.50 -4.99 3.31
N GLY A 37 7.06 -5.02 4.57
CA GLY A 37 6.64 -3.84 5.31
C GLY A 37 5.43 -4.08 6.18
N ASN A 38 4.58 -3.06 6.33
CA ASN A 38 3.28 -3.21 6.99
C ASN A 38 2.28 -2.13 6.60
N VAL A 39 1.02 -2.43 6.89
CA VAL A 39 -0.08 -1.46 6.89
C VAL A 39 -0.66 -1.45 8.30
N LYS A 40 -0.74 -0.27 8.91
CA LYS A 40 -1.41 -0.07 10.19
C LYS A 40 -2.74 0.63 9.95
N GLU A 41 -3.78 0.07 10.50
CA GLU A 41 -5.11 0.67 10.58
C GLU A 41 -5.31 1.20 11.99
N PHE A 42 -5.96 2.35 12.12
CA PHE A 42 -6.24 2.99 13.40
C PHE A 42 -7.72 3.28 13.52
N VAL A 43 -8.27 3.05 14.72
CA VAL A 43 -9.59 3.54 15.10
C VAL A 43 -9.39 4.64 16.14
N TYR A 44 -10.01 5.78 15.91
CA TYR A 44 -9.98 6.94 16.80
C TYR A 44 -11.32 7.17 17.43
N GLU A 45 -11.28 7.54 18.70
CA GLU A 45 -12.44 7.99 19.45
C GLU A 45 -12.17 9.32 20.15
N SER A 46 -13.23 10.01 20.55
CA SER A 46 -13.13 11.20 21.38
C SER A 46 -13.29 10.82 22.84
N HIS A 47 -12.31 11.22 23.66
CA HIS A 47 -12.41 11.04 25.11
C HIS A 47 -13.65 11.78 25.64
N VAL A 48 -14.51 11.08 26.39
CA VAL A 48 -15.85 11.53 26.81
C VAL A 48 -15.83 12.89 27.54
N ILE A 49 -14.78 13.16 28.34
CA ILE A 49 -14.69 14.39 29.15
C ILE A 49 -13.89 15.49 28.45
N THR A 50 -12.78 15.13 27.78
CA THR A 50 -11.82 16.12 27.27
C THR A 50 -11.99 16.45 25.80
N ASN A 51 -12.83 15.73 25.05
CA ASN A 51 -12.99 15.80 23.59
C ASN A 51 -11.67 15.64 22.80
N LYS A 52 -10.62 15.12 23.43
CA LYS A 52 -9.36 14.83 22.71
C LYS A 52 -9.51 13.54 21.93
N THR A 53 -9.02 13.56 20.70
CA THR A 53 -8.91 12.34 19.88
C THR A 53 -7.88 11.40 20.51
N ILE A 54 -8.28 10.16 20.70
CA ILE A 54 -7.46 9.07 21.25
C ILE A 54 -7.38 7.92 20.26
N ASP A 55 -6.23 7.26 20.20
CA ASP A 55 -6.07 5.98 19.50
C ASP A 55 -6.76 4.91 20.34
N LEU A 56 -7.91 4.42 19.89
CA LEU A 56 -8.67 3.38 20.57
C LEU A 56 -8.20 1.98 20.20
N SER A 57 -7.94 1.78 18.91
CA SER A 57 -7.52 0.50 18.35
C SER A 57 -6.44 0.70 17.29
N MET A 58 -5.58 -0.31 17.14
CA MET A 58 -4.59 -0.38 16.06
C MET A 58 -4.48 -1.83 15.57
N LEU A 59 -4.71 -2.04 14.29
CA LEU A 59 -4.46 -3.30 13.60
C LEU A 59 -3.16 -3.16 12.81
N ASP A 60 -2.20 -4.08 13.02
CA ASP A 60 -0.92 -4.13 12.31
C ASP A 60 -0.90 -5.32 11.34
N TRP A 61 -1.03 -5.05 10.05
CA TRP A 61 -1.01 -6.01 8.96
C TRP A 61 0.43 -6.16 8.46
N GLN A 62 1.16 -7.14 8.98
CA GLN A 62 2.56 -7.36 8.63
C GLN A 62 2.68 -8.00 7.24
N ILE A 63 3.64 -7.53 6.47
CA ILE A 63 4.04 -8.08 5.18
C ILE A 63 5.49 -8.53 5.31
N VAL A 64 5.71 -9.82 5.46
CA VAL A 64 7.08 -10.37 5.56
C VAL A 64 7.67 -10.59 4.18
N SER A 65 6.89 -11.19 3.26
CA SER A 65 7.36 -11.50 1.92
C SER A 65 6.17 -11.76 1.00
N VAL A 66 5.91 -10.82 0.09
CA VAL A 66 4.93 -10.99 -0.99
C VAL A 66 5.65 -10.96 -2.32
N PRO A 67 5.76 -12.09 -3.02
CA PRO A 67 6.34 -12.12 -4.36
C PRO A 67 5.48 -11.30 -5.32
N TYR A 68 6.11 -10.58 -6.25
CA TYR A 68 5.41 -9.89 -7.32
C TYR A 68 6.21 -9.96 -8.61
N PHE A 69 5.53 -9.81 -9.73
CA PHE A 69 6.14 -9.50 -11.01
C PHE A 69 5.78 -8.07 -11.43
N PHE A 70 6.61 -7.49 -12.29
CA PHE A 70 6.36 -6.15 -12.81
C PHE A 70 6.70 -6.06 -14.29
N ILE A 71 6.11 -5.05 -14.91
CA ILE A 71 6.44 -4.58 -16.24
C ILE A 71 6.54 -3.06 -16.22
N ASP A 72 7.56 -2.54 -16.89
CA ASP A 72 7.86 -1.13 -16.95
C ASP A 72 8.20 -0.74 -18.39
N PHE A 73 7.59 0.33 -18.89
CA PHE A 73 7.81 0.92 -20.20
C PHE A 73 8.36 2.33 -20.03
N GLU A 74 9.54 2.56 -20.56
CA GLU A 74 10.21 3.85 -20.48
C GLU A 74 10.58 4.34 -21.88
N THR A 75 10.37 5.63 -22.16
CA THR A 75 10.82 6.24 -23.42
C THR A 75 11.23 7.69 -23.21
N ASP A 76 12.29 8.08 -23.94
CA ASP A 76 12.70 9.47 -24.09
C ASP A 76 12.31 9.93 -25.51
N LEU A 77 11.26 10.76 -25.60
CA LEU A 77 10.81 11.33 -26.87
C LEU A 77 11.60 12.61 -27.18
N PHE A 78 12.12 12.69 -28.40
CA PHE A 78 12.94 13.83 -28.84
C PHE A 78 14.13 14.11 -27.91
N GLU A 79 14.67 13.04 -27.28
CA GLU A 79 15.77 13.07 -26.30
C GLU A 79 15.46 13.84 -25.00
N LYS A 80 14.32 14.49 -24.90
CA LYS A 80 14.01 15.42 -23.81
C LYS A 80 12.76 15.08 -23.01
N LEU A 81 11.72 14.61 -23.66
CA LEU A 81 10.46 14.28 -22.97
C LEU A 81 10.52 12.84 -22.46
N TYR A 82 10.64 12.68 -21.16
CA TYR A 82 10.61 11.39 -20.48
C TYR A 82 9.16 10.95 -20.23
N LEU A 83 8.85 9.71 -20.56
CA LEU A 83 7.60 9.04 -20.23
C LEU A 83 7.92 7.67 -19.63
N ASN A 84 7.24 7.31 -18.55
CA ASN A 84 7.33 5.99 -17.92
C ASN A 84 5.95 5.50 -17.52
N LEU A 85 5.68 4.22 -17.76
CA LEU A 85 4.49 3.50 -17.30
C LEU A 85 4.93 2.22 -16.62
N ASN A 86 4.67 2.12 -15.32
CA ASN A 86 4.99 0.97 -14.49
C ASN A 86 3.74 0.23 -14.03
N GLY A 87 3.80 -1.09 -13.91
CA GLY A 87 2.76 -1.93 -13.34
C GLY A 87 3.33 -3.09 -12.56
N LYS A 88 2.83 -3.32 -11.33
CA LYS A 88 3.24 -4.40 -10.43
C LYS A 88 2.05 -5.25 -10.01
N PHE A 89 2.26 -6.56 -9.89
CA PHE A 89 1.21 -7.52 -9.60
C PHE A 89 1.73 -8.57 -8.60
N GLY A 90 1.18 -8.58 -7.39
CA GLY A 90 1.55 -9.52 -6.34
C GLY A 90 0.94 -10.89 -6.54
N ILE A 91 1.64 -11.90 -6.04
CA ILE A 91 1.18 -13.28 -5.98
C ILE A 91 0.55 -13.48 -4.60
N PRO A 92 -0.73 -13.93 -4.51
CA PRO A 92 -1.37 -14.18 -3.23
C PRO A 92 -0.59 -15.17 -2.38
N VAL A 93 -0.34 -14.81 -1.13
CA VAL A 93 0.48 -15.62 -0.21
C VAL A 93 0.17 -15.30 1.25
N GLU A 94 0.36 -16.28 2.14
CA GLU A 94 0.43 -16.01 3.58
C GLU A 94 1.72 -15.27 3.90
N SER A 95 1.61 -14.13 4.60
CA SER A 95 2.74 -13.22 4.80
C SER A 95 2.64 -12.49 6.15
N GLY A 96 3.27 -13.06 7.15
CA GLY A 96 3.34 -12.48 8.49
C GLY A 96 2.07 -12.68 9.31
N LYS A 97 1.83 -11.78 10.25
CA LYS A 97 0.68 -11.80 11.16
C LYS A 97 -0.12 -10.50 11.04
N MET A 98 -1.40 -10.59 11.32
CA MET A 98 -2.24 -9.47 11.69
C MET A 98 -2.35 -9.45 13.22
N GLN A 99 -2.07 -8.31 13.83
CA GLN A 99 -2.18 -8.11 15.27
C GLN A 99 -3.14 -6.94 15.54
N ASP A 100 -4.08 -7.14 16.43
CA ASP A 100 -5.09 -6.16 16.80
C ASP A 100 -4.91 -5.81 18.29
N TYR A 101 -4.82 -4.51 18.57
CA TYR A 101 -4.56 -3.92 19.88
C TYR A 101 -5.64 -2.92 20.22
N ASP A 102 -6.39 -3.15 21.32
CA ASP A 102 -7.43 -2.25 21.78
C ASP A 102 -7.12 -1.69 23.18
N TRP A 103 -7.30 -0.38 23.33
CA TRP A 103 -7.11 0.37 24.58
C TRP A 103 -8.46 0.91 25.08
N MET A 104 -9.40 0.01 25.44
CA MET A 104 -10.78 0.38 25.76
C MET A 104 -10.90 1.31 26.97
N ASN A 105 -9.99 1.20 27.96
CA ASN A 105 -10.00 2.04 29.15
C ASN A 105 -9.64 3.52 28.87
N LYS A 106 -9.08 3.85 27.71
CA LYS A 106 -8.83 5.25 27.34
C LYS A 106 -10.13 6.06 27.25
N ILE A 107 -11.24 5.44 26.83
CA ILE A 107 -12.54 6.13 26.72
C ILE A 107 -13.14 6.36 28.10
N SER A 108 -13.11 5.35 28.99
CA SER A 108 -13.79 5.34 30.29
C SER A 108 -13.03 6.10 31.36
N SER A 109 -11.79 5.69 31.64
CA SER A 109 -10.96 6.19 32.75
C SER A 109 -9.76 7.02 32.31
N GLY A 110 -9.45 7.08 31.01
CA GLY A 110 -8.26 7.71 30.47
C GLY A 110 -6.98 6.89 30.66
N GLN A 111 -7.08 5.65 31.19
CA GLN A 111 -5.94 4.74 31.34
C GLN A 111 -5.48 4.22 30.01
N ASN A 112 -4.14 4.12 29.83
CA ASN A 112 -3.53 3.74 28.54
C ASN A 112 -3.11 2.27 28.51
N ASP A 113 -3.76 1.42 29.31
CA ASP A 113 -3.45 -0.01 29.34
C ASP A 113 -4.07 -0.71 28.12
N LEU A 114 -3.29 -1.60 27.50
CA LEU A 114 -3.84 -2.53 26.53
C LEU A 114 -4.87 -3.41 27.24
N THR A 115 -6.04 -3.56 26.65
CA THR A 115 -7.15 -4.32 27.26
C THR A 115 -7.51 -5.56 26.45
N PHE A 116 -7.48 -5.44 25.13
CA PHE A 116 -7.78 -6.54 24.22
C PHE A 116 -6.64 -6.72 23.24
N TYR A 117 -6.31 -7.96 22.97
CA TYR A 117 -5.29 -8.34 22.00
C TYR A 117 -5.77 -9.53 21.18
N SER A 118 -5.57 -9.47 19.89
CA SER A 118 -5.71 -10.65 19.03
C SER A 118 -4.58 -10.76 18.01
N ILE A 119 -4.32 -11.98 17.56
CA ILE A 119 -3.32 -12.27 16.54
C ILE A 119 -3.84 -13.33 15.59
N HIS A 120 -3.64 -13.10 14.28
CA HIS A 120 -4.13 -13.95 13.21
C HIS A 120 -3.04 -14.18 12.16
N ASP A 121 -3.15 -15.26 11.41
CA ASP A 121 -2.37 -15.46 10.20
C ASP A 121 -2.82 -14.43 9.17
N ASN A 122 -1.86 -13.68 8.59
CA ASN A 122 -2.14 -12.69 7.57
C ASN A 122 -1.93 -13.29 6.18
N PHE A 123 -2.96 -13.27 5.36
CA PHE A 123 -2.91 -13.68 3.97
C PHE A 123 -3.09 -12.46 3.07
N VAL A 124 -2.04 -12.10 2.31
CA VAL A 124 -2.15 -11.06 1.28
C VAL A 124 -2.84 -11.68 0.08
N SER A 125 -4.12 -11.34 -0.11
CA SER A 125 -4.97 -11.92 -1.15
C SER A 125 -4.82 -11.22 -2.50
N SER A 126 -4.36 -9.96 -2.50
CA SER A 126 -4.08 -9.20 -3.72
C SER A 126 -3.12 -8.05 -3.45
N TYR A 127 -2.23 -7.78 -4.38
CA TYR A 127 -1.44 -6.55 -4.47
C TYR A 127 -1.32 -6.16 -5.93
N CYS A 128 -1.61 -4.90 -6.25
CA CYS A 128 -1.27 -4.32 -7.55
C CYS A 128 -0.97 -2.82 -7.40
N SER A 129 -0.08 -2.34 -8.26
CA SER A 129 0.16 -0.91 -8.42
C SER A 129 0.35 -0.57 -9.89
N ALA A 130 0.03 0.66 -10.23
CA ALA A 130 0.33 1.23 -11.53
C ALA A 130 0.62 2.72 -11.36
N ASP A 131 1.61 3.21 -12.10
CA ASP A 131 1.92 4.63 -12.17
C ASP A 131 2.37 5.05 -13.57
N LEU A 132 2.09 6.30 -13.89
CA LEU A 132 2.50 6.99 -15.11
C LEU A 132 3.29 8.23 -14.70
N SER A 133 4.53 8.35 -15.18
CA SER A 133 5.40 9.49 -14.95
C SER A 133 5.71 10.23 -16.25
N ILE A 134 5.73 11.56 -16.18
CA ILE A 134 6.09 12.45 -17.29
C ILE A 134 7.13 13.45 -16.78
N GLY A 135 8.23 13.61 -17.50
CA GLY A 135 9.31 14.50 -17.09
C GLY A 135 10.06 15.14 -18.26
N TYR A 136 11.04 15.95 -17.94
CA TYR A 136 11.91 16.60 -18.91
C TYR A 136 13.36 16.37 -18.56
N ASN A 137 14.13 15.84 -19.54
CA ASN A 137 15.53 15.46 -19.38
C ASN A 137 16.47 16.67 -19.51
N PHE A 138 17.29 16.86 -18.49
CA PHE A 138 18.40 17.80 -18.47
C PHE A 138 19.71 17.00 -18.40
N SER A 139 20.52 17.07 -19.47
CA SER A 139 21.84 16.46 -19.48
C SER A 139 22.84 17.33 -18.72
N VAL A 140 23.53 16.75 -17.74
CA VAL A 140 24.57 17.40 -16.93
C VAL A 140 25.90 16.71 -17.23
N GLY A 141 26.64 17.29 -18.16
CA GLY A 141 27.81 16.62 -18.75
C GLY A 141 27.43 15.43 -19.62
N GLU A 142 28.36 14.46 -19.74
CA GLU A 142 28.18 13.31 -20.63
C GLU A 142 27.46 12.11 -20.01
N ASN A 143 27.45 12.01 -18.68
CA ASN A 143 27.08 10.78 -17.97
C ASN A 143 25.86 10.92 -17.05
N LEU A 144 25.39 12.15 -16.78
CA LEU A 144 24.30 12.40 -15.85
C LEU A 144 23.11 13.06 -16.54
N ILE A 145 21.94 12.46 -16.39
CA ILE A 145 20.66 13.04 -16.79
C ILE A 145 19.83 13.25 -15.53
N ILE A 146 19.32 14.47 -15.34
CA ILE A 146 18.40 14.83 -14.27
C ILE A 146 17.02 15.10 -14.90
N THR A 147 15.99 14.44 -14.40
CA THR A 147 14.64 14.48 -14.97
C THR A 147 13.65 14.90 -13.88
N PRO A 148 13.37 16.20 -13.67
CA PRO A 148 12.18 16.60 -12.92
C PRO A 148 10.93 16.05 -13.60
N CYS A 149 10.02 15.49 -12.82
CA CYS A 149 8.84 14.80 -13.33
C CYS A 149 7.62 14.94 -12.41
N VAL A 150 6.47 14.67 -12.98
CA VAL A 150 5.21 14.47 -12.27
C VAL A 150 4.76 13.02 -12.49
N ALA A 151 4.05 12.48 -11.51
CA ALA A 151 3.51 11.13 -11.61
C ALA A 151 2.07 11.06 -11.12
N LEU A 152 1.29 10.18 -11.74
CA LEU A 152 -0.04 9.77 -11.31
C LEU A 152 0.00 8.27 -11.05
N GLY A 153 -0.58 7.83 -9.95
CA GLY A 153 -0.59 6.40 -9.69
C GLY A 153 -1.71 5.93 -8.79
N ALA A 154 -1.85 4.61 -8.75
CA ALA A 154 -2.77 3.91 -7.88
C ALA A 154 -2.14 2.63 -7.33
N ASN A 155 -2.43 2.34 -6.07
CA ASN A 155 -2.05 1.10 -5.40
C ASN A 155 -3.28 0.45 -4.81
N TYR A 156 -3.32 -0.87 -4.83
CA TYR A 156 -4.32 -1.69 -4.17
C TYR A 156 -3.65 -2.83 -3.42
N ILE A 157 -4.05 -3.04 -2.17
CA ILE A 157 -3.64 -4.20 -1.39
C ILE A 157 -4.82 -4.73 -0.58
N SER A 158 -4.90 -6.05 -0.45
CA SER A 158 -5.96 -6.73 0.29
C SER A 158 -5.41 -7.84 1.15
N PHE A 159 -5.94 -7.94 2.38
CA PHE A 159 -5.53 -8.86 3.42
C PHE A 159 -6.72 -9.65 3.96
N ASP A 160 -6.45 -10.88 4.39
CA ASP A 160 -7.35 -11.74 5.16
C ASP A 160 -6.67 -12.18 6.46
N GLY A 161 -7.25 -11.82 7.60
CA GLY A 161 -6.88 -12.35 8.91
C GLY A 161 -7.63 -13.65 9.17
N LYS A 162 -6.90 -14.76 9.37
CA LYS A 162 -7.45 -16.11 9.54
C LYS A 162 -6.83 -16.75 10.76
N ASN A 163 -7.55 -17.73 11.34
CA ASN A 163 -7.06 -18.51 12.47
C ASN A 163 -6.59 -17.60 13.63
N GLY A 164 -5.70 -18.13 14.49
CA GLY A 164 -5.14 -17.38 15.60
C GLY A 164 -5.99 -17.40 16.85
N TYR A 165 -5.81 -16.38 17.70
CA TYR A 165 -6.53 -16.31 18.98
C TYR A 165 -6.74 -14.86 19.41
N TYR A 166 -7.63 -14.68 20.39
CA TYR A 166 -7.76 -13.43 21.14
C TYR A 166 -7.61 -13.67 22.66
N GLN A 167 -7.22 -12.63 23.38
CA GLN A 167 -7.16 -12.52 24.83
C GLN A 167 -7.73 -11.16 25.21
N TYR A 168 -8.91 -11.15 25.79
CA TYR A 168 -9.66 -9.93 26.14
C TYR A 168 -9.80 -9.81 27.63
N GLY A 169 -9.44 -8.66 28.19
CA GLY A 169 -9.64 -8.35 29.60
C GLY A 169 -11.12 -8.42 30.00
N ILE A 170 -11.37 -8.91 31.20
CA ILE A 170 -12.73 -9.02 31.76
C ILE A 170 -13.22 -7.63 32.11
N GLN A 171 -14.49 -7.35 31.84
CA GLN A 171 -15.09 -6.10 32.26
C GLN A 171 -15.28 -6.11 33.78
N THR A 172 -14.64 -5.16 34.47
CA THR A 172 -14.65 -5.02 35.93
C THR A 172 -15.66 -3.99 36.45
N GLY A 173 -16.12 -3.10 35.58
CA GLY A 173 -17.06 -2.04 35.96
C GLY A 173 -17.51 -1.19 34.78
N VAL A 174 -18.13 -0.05 35.12
CA VAL A 174 -18.57 0.99 34.18
C VAL A 174 -18.15 2.35 34.73
N GLU A 175 -17.47 3.15 33.95
CA GLU A 175 -17.12 4.52 34.26
C GLU A 175 -17.49 5.43 33.09
N ASN A 176 -18.08 6.59 33.34
CA ASN A 176 -18.54 7.51 32.29
C ASN A 176 -19.43 6.84 31.20
N PHE A 177 -20.28 5.91 31.60
CA PHE A 177 -21.18 5.10 30.75
C PHE A 177 -20.41 4.14 29.78
N GLN A 178 -19.12 3.92 29.99
CA GLN A 178 -18.28 3.00 29.22
C GLN A 178 -17.78 1.87 30.10
N GLY A 179 -17.54 0.70 29.52
CA GLY A 179 -16.93 -0.43 30.20
C GLY A 179 -15.50 -0.12 30.67
N VAL A 180 -15.17 -0.58 31.86
CA VAL A 180 -13.78 -0.63 32.36
C VAL A 180 -13.34 -2.08 32.37
N TYR A 181 -12.16 -2.36 31.84
CA TYR A 181 -11.64 -3.70 31.61
C TYR A 181 -10.32 -3.92 32.35
N GLU A 182 -10.06 -5.17 32.74
CA GLU A 182 -8.74 -5.56 33.22
C GLU A 182 -7.68 -5.31 32.10
N PRO A 183 -6.48 -4.83 32.51
CA PRO A 183 -5.36 -4.78 31.59
C PRO A 183 -5.05 -6.17 31.00
N TRP A 184 -4.68 -6.18 29.71
CA TRP A 184 -4.24 -7.40 29.05
C TRP A 184 -2.99 -7.98 29.75
N SER A 185 -2.94 -9.30 29.86
CA SER A 185 -1.76 -10.05 30.28
C SER A 185 -1.69 -11.39 29.52
N ASP A 186 -0.50 -11.98 29.46
CA ASP A 186 -0.31 -13.31 28.85
C ASP A 186 -1.04 -14.45 29.58
N GLU A 187 -1.50 -14.19 30.82
CA GLU A 187 -2.23 -15.18 31.65
C GLU A 187 -3.71 -15.29 31.27
N ILE A 188 -4.26 -14.31 30.52
CA ILE A 188 -5.64 -14.37 30.03
C ILE A 188 -5.78 -15.56 29.08
N GLU A 189 -6.84 -16.36 29.28
CA GLU A 189 -7.12 -17.53 28.47
C GLU A 189 -7.19 -17.19 26.97
N LYS A 190 -6.50 -17.97 26.15
CA LYS A 190 -6.52 -17.82 24.69
C LYS A 190 -7.74 -18.53 24.11
N VAL A 191 -8.56 -17.74 23.39
CA VAL A 191 -9.69 -18.28 22.64
C VAL A 191 -9.33 -18.33 21.16
N TYR A 192 -9.31 -19.52 20.58
CA TYR A 192 -8.81 -19.77 19.23
C TYR A 192 -9.90 -19.66 18.17
N PHE A 193 -9.48 -19.23 16.99
CA PHE A 193 -10.27 -19.26 15.76
C PHE A 193 -9.66 -20.23 14.75
N ASP A 194 -10.50 -20.85 13.93
CA ASP A 194 -10.12 -21.76 12.84
C ASP A 194 -10.65 -21.31 11.47
N LYS A 195 -10.97 -20.00 11.35
CA LYS A 195 -11.63 -19.41 10.18
C LYS A 195 -11.14 -18.00 9.89
N LYS A 196 -11.61 -17.44 8.79
CA LYS A 196 -11.46 -16.03 8.48
C LYS A 196 -12.27 -15.17 9.46
N VAL A 197 -11.60 -14.23 10.10
CA VAL A 197 -12.14 -13.38 11.15
C VAL A 197 -12.38 -11.97 10.63
N ILE A 198 -11.43 -11.48 9.84
CA ILE A 198 -11.39 -10.10 9.37
C ILE A 198 -10.78 -10.05 7.98
N SER A 199 -11.15 -9.10 7.17
CA SER A 199 -10.42 -8.72 5.95
C SER A 199 -10.30 -7.22 5.85
N TYR A 200 -9.19 -6.77 5.29
CA TYR A 200 -8.90 -5.36 5.09
C TYR A 200 -8.39 -5.16 3.67
N ASN A 201 -8.89 -4.15 2.99
CA ASN A 201 -8.36 -3.73 1.71
C ASN A 201 -8.16 -2.22 1.68
N GLN A 202 -7.15 -1.79 0.95
CA GLN A 202 -6.79 -0.39 0.82
C GLN A 202 -6.55 -0.05 -0.64
N THR A 203 -7.21 0.99 -1.11
CA THR A 203 -6.98 1.62 -2.41
C THR A 203 -6.39 3.00 -2.18
N GLN A 204 -5.27 3.29 -2.81
CA GLN A 204 -4.61 4.59 -2.80
C GLN A 204 -4.55 5.13 -4.21
N THR A 205 -4.83 6.43 -4.37
CA THR A 205 -4.57 7.18 -5.60
C THR A 205 -3.75 8.42 -5.24
N PHE A 206 -2.83 8.82 -6.12
CA PHE A 206 -1.92 9.93 -5.82
C PHE A 206 -1.48 10.68 -7.07
N PHE A 207 -1.16 11.96 -6.86
CA PHE A 207 -0.42 12.81 -7.80
C PHE A 207 0.85 13.30 -7.11
N SER A 208 2.01 13.12 -7.77
CA SER A 208 3.32 13.37 -7.18
C SER A 208 4.17 14.28 -8.05
N PHE A 209 5.09 14.98 -7.39
CA PHE A 209 6.22 15.69 -7.99
C PHE A 209 7.51 14.97 -7.58
N GLY A 210 8.43 14.84 -8.49
CA GLY A 210 9.68 14.16 -8.21
C GLY A 210 10.81 14.50 -9.15
N CYS A 211 11.90 13.80 -8.94
CA CYS A 211 13.09 13.90 -9.76
C CYS A 211 13.71 12.52 -9.92
N LEU A 212 14.06 12.17 -11.14
CA LEU A 212 14.83 11.00 -11.49
C LEU A 212 16.24 11.45 -11.89
N SER A 213 17.28 10.77 -11.41
CA SER A 213 18.67 10.93 -11.80
C SER A 213 19.18 9.65 -12.42
N ARG A 214 19.70 9.71 -13.64
CA ARG A 214 20.25 8.58 -14.38
C ARG A 214 21.74 8.83 -14.63
N LEU A 215 22.59 7.98 -14.08
CA LEU A 215 24.04 8.10 -14.16
C LEU A 215 24.62 6.87 -14.86
N SER A 216 25.35 7.09 -15.95
CA SER A 216 25.92 6.02 -16.78
C SER A 216 27.44 6.08 -16.79
N PHE A 217 28.08 4.97 -16.41
CA PHE A 217 29.54 4.81 -16.46
C PHE A 217 29.93 3.50 -17.15
N PHE A 218 30.71 3.55 -18.22
CA PHE A 218 31.15 2.35 -18.96
C PHE A 218 29.96 1.40 -19.24
N SER A 219 29.92 0.28 -18.53
CA SER A 219 28.87 -0.75 -18.62
C SER A 219 27.87 -0.74 -17.46
N VAL A 220 27.88 0.28 -16.60
CA VAL A 220 27.03 0.37 -15.41
C VAL A 220 26.11 1.58 -15.52
N ASP A 221 24.84 1.39 -15.19
CA ASP A 221 23.88 2.47 -15.01
C ASP A 221 23.36 2.46 -13.56
N LEU A 222 23.34 3.65 -12.95
CA LEU A 222 22.76 3.90 -11.63
C LEU A 222 21.60 4.87 -11.80
N ASN A 223 20.43 4.50 -11.30
CA ASN A 223 19.29 5.41 -11.26
C ASN A 223 18.89 5.64 -9.81
N PHE A 224 18.40 6.82 -9.56
CA PHE A 224 17.85 7.23 -8.29
C PHE A 224 16.62 8.10 -8.54
N SER A 225 15.50 7.81 -7.89
CA SER A 225 14.31 8.63 -7.94
C SER A 225 13.82 8.98 -6.55
N PHE A 226 13.15 10.14 -6.45
CA PHE A 226 12.44 10.55 -5.25
C PHE A 226 11.22 11.37 -5.61
N PHE A 227 10.08 11.03 -4.99
CA PHE A 227 8.79 11.65 -5.21
C PHE A 227 8.10 12.02 -3.91
N VAL A 228 7.40 13.14 -3.95
CA VAL A 228 6.50 13.60 -2.90
C VAL A 228 5.13 13.80 -3.51
N SER A 229 4.11 13.21 -2.93
CA SER A 229 2.72 13.39 -3.30
C SER A 229 2.02 14.27 -2.28
N PRO A 230 1.74 15.53 -2.59
CA PRO A 230 0.94 16.40 -1.73
C PRO A 230 -0.56 16.14 -1.86
N ILE A 231 -0.97 15.41 -2.89
CA ILE A 231 -2.37 15.07 -3.18
C ILE A 231 -2.46 13.56 -3.26
N MET A 232 -2.98 12.97 -2.20
CA MET A 232 -3.20 11.53 -2.10
C MET A 232 -4.53 11.28 -1.39
N ALA A 233 -5.31 10.33 -1.92
CA ALA A 233 -6.51 9.80 -1.28
C ALA A 233 -6.33 8.31 -1.01
N ILE A 234 -6.75 7.86 0.16
CA ILE A 234 -6.83 6.45 0.53
C ILE A 234 -8.27 6.15 0.93
N THR A 235 -8.81 5.08 0.37
CA THR A 235 -10.04 4.44 0.84
C THR A 235 -9.69 3.05 1.31
N SER A 236 -10.03 2.71 2.55
CA SER A 236 -9.93 1.35 3.07
C SER A 236 -11.32 0.78 3.35
N ILE A 237 -11.44 -0.54 3.27
CA ILE A 237 -12.62 -1.27 3.71
C ILE A 237 -12.16 -2.43 4.57
N ASP A 238 -12.55 -2.37 5.82
CA ASP A 238 -12.42 -3.43 6.80
C ASP A 238 -13.73 -4.20 6.93
N THR A 239 -13.65 -5.54 7.08
CA THR A 239 -14.82 -6.41 7.23
C THR A 239 -14.62 -7.31 8.42
N HIS A 240 -15.37 -7.03 9.49
CA HIS A 240 -15.43 -7.86 10.70
C HIS A 240 -16.51 -8.93 10.57
N TYR A 241 -16.15 -10.17 10.27
CA TYR A 241 -17.10 -11.27 10.03
C TYR A 241 -17.78 -11.76 11.31
N LEU A 242 -17.20 -11.51 12.48
CA LEU A 242 -17.74 -11.91 13.77
C LEU A 242 -18.64 -10.84 14.42
N ARG A 243 -18.52 -9.59 13.98
CA ARG A 243 -19.45 -8.52 14.41
C ARG A 243 -20.74 -8.64 13.65
N ASN A 244 -21.87 -8.61 14.37
CA ASN A 244 -23.21 -8.75 13.77
C ASN A 244 -23.32 -9.98 12.83
N LYS A 245 -22.91 -11.14 13.36
CA LYS A 245 -22.81 -12.41 12.61
C LYS A 245 -24.10 -12.82 11.88
N TYR A 246 -25.28 -12.41 12.38
CA TYR A 246 -26.59 -12.68 11.74
C TYR A 246 -26.78 -11.88 10.44
N ALA A 247 -26.08 -10.74 10.28
CA ALA A 247 -26.05 -9.95 9.06
C ALA A 247 -24.79 -10.22 8.22
N GLY A 248 -24.06 -11.32 8.47
CA GLY A 248 -22.86 -11.71 7.74
C GLY A 248 -21.58 -10.92 8.09
N GLY A 249 -21.65 -10.07 9.14
CA GLY A 249 -20.56 -9.20 9.58
C GLY A 249 -20.88 -7.72 9.44
N THR A 250 -19.85 -6.89 9.67
CA THR A 250 -19.93 -5.42 9.53
C THR A 250 -18.78 -4.92 8.68
N TYR A 251 -19.10 -4.07 7.71
CA TYR A 251 -18.14 -3.27 6.95
C TYR A 251 -17.84 -1.96 7.67
N PHE A 252 -16.57 -1.58 7.72
CA PHE A 252 -16.10 -0.24 8.04
C PHE A 252 -15.33 0.29 6.84
N ALA A 253 -15.57 1.53 6.47
CA ALA A 253 -14.87 2.18 5.35
C ALA A 253 -14.27 3.50 5.83
N ASP A 254 -12.94 3.62 5.73
CA ASP A 254 -12.24 4.86 6.04
C ASP A 254 -11.88 5.60 4.77
N ILE A 255 -12.05 6.92 4.83
CA ILE A 255 -11.68 7.83 3.74
C ILE A 255 -10.71 8.85 4.30
N MET A 256 -9.50 8.85 3.74
CA MET A 256 -8.35 9.61 4.23
C MET A 256 -7.68 10.35 3.09
N GLU A 257 -7.14 11.53 3.41
CA GLU A 257 -6.31 12.32 2.50
C GLU A 257 -5.00 12.68 3.20
N GLY A 258 -3.94 12.92 2.43
CA GLY A 258 -2.67 13.29 3.01
C GLY A 258 -1.49 13.26 2.05
N PHE A 259 -0.33 13.00 2.63
CA PHE A 259 0.95 12.98 1.92
C PHE A 259 1.45 11.55 1.72
N PHE A 260 2.20 11.36 0.65
CA PHE A 260 2.86 10.11 0.32
C PHE A 260 4.27 10.40 -0.19
N TYR A 261 5.23 9.59 0.20
CA TYR A 261 6.62 9.68 -0.20
C TYR A 261 7.06 8.34 -0.76
N TYR A 262 7.76 8.36 -1.90
CA TYR A 262 8.37 7.16 -2.45
C TYR A 262 9.61 7.50 -3.26
N GLY A 263 10.46 6.53 -3.44
CA GLY A 263 11.64 6.63 -4.25
C GLY A 263 12.28 5.28 -4.45
N ASP A 264 13.08 5.18 -5.48
CA ASP A 264 13.80 3.97 -5.83
C ASP A 264 15.28 4.25 -6.12
N THR A 265 16.05 3.19 -6.03
CA THR A 265 17.43 3.14 -6.49
C THR A 265 17.60 1.87 -7.29
N SER A 266 18.14 1.98 -8.49
CA SER A 266 18.43 0.82 -9.31
C SER A 266 19.87 0.85 -9.83
N PHE A 267 20.44 -0.36 -9.93
CA PHE A 267 21.77 -0.63 -10.44
C PHE A 267 21.66 -1.63 -11.59
N PHE A 268 22.17 -1.27 -12.77
CA PHE A 268 22.16 -2.12 -13.95
C PHE A 268 23.58 -2.37 -14.47
N VAL A 269 23.82 -3.59 -14.91
CA VAL A 269 24.99 -3.97 -15.72
C VAL A 269 24.53 -4.15 -17.15
N ARG A 270 25.16 -3.42 -18.07
CA ARG A 270 24.93 -3.51 -19.52
C ARG A 270 25.70 -4.70 -20.08
N LEU A 271 24.96 -5.73 -20.52
CA LEU A 271 25.56 -6.93 -21.13
C LEU A 271 25.83 -6.75 -22.62
N ASN A 272 24.98 -5.97 -23.29
CA ASN A 272 25.19 -5.53 -24.68
C ASN A 272 24.38 -4.24 -24.96
N SER A 273 24.30 -3.81 -26.21
CA SER A 273 23.62 -2.56 -26.57
C SER A 273 22.10 -2.56 -26.31
N PHE A 274 21.46 -3.72 -26.28
CA PHE A 274 20.01 -3.86 -26.15
C PHE A 274 19.55 -4.52 -24.83
N TYR A 275 20.47 -5.03 -24.00
CA TYR A 275 20.08 -5.77 -22.79
C TYR A 275 20.92 -5.42 -21.57
N LYS A 276 20.22 -5.16 -20.47
CA LYS A 276 20.77 -4.88 -19.15
C LYS A 276 20.10 -5.79 -18.12
N ILE A 277 20.85 -6.19 -17.11
CA ILE A 277 20.33 -6.87 -15.92
C ILE A 277 20.62 -6.02 -14.69
N GLY A 278 19.72 -5.97 -13.72
CA GLY A 278 19.89 -5.10 -12.57
C GLY A 278 19.12 -5.52 -11.34
N LEU A 279 19.38 -4.77 -10.29
CA LEU A 279 18.64 -4.80 -9.03
C LEU A 279 18.00 -3.43 -8.80
N GLU A 280 16.80 -3.44 -8.28
CA GLU A 280 16.07 -2.24 -7.88
C GLU A 280 15.58 -2.39 -6.44
N CYS A 281 15.70 -1.31 -5.66
CA CYS A 281 15.14 -1.19 -4.32
C CYS A 281 14.24 0.05 -4.28
N GLU A 282 12.98 -0.14 -3.95
CA GLU A 282 12.00 0.95 -3.77
C GLU A 282 11.58 1.03 -2.30
N TYR A 283 11.39 2.25 -1.82
CA TYR A 283 10.77 2.55 -0.53
C TYR A 283 9.57 3.46 -0.72
N ALA A 284 8.46 3.11 -0.08
CA ALA A 284 7.22 3.87 -0.12
C ALA A 284 6.66 4.06 1.29
N PHE A 285 6.28 5.29 1.65
CA PHE A 285 5.87 5.67 2.98
C PHE A 285 4.64 6.57 2.97
N VAL A 286 3.60 6.14 3.70
CA VAL A 286 2.43 6.94 4.07
C VAL A 286 2.54 7.25 5.56
N PRO A 287 2.68 8.51 5.98
CA PRO A 287 2.66 8.89 7.39
C PRO A 287 1.31 8.57 8.03
N LYS A 288 1.21 8.69 9.34
CA LYS A 288 -0.06 8.47 10.05
C LYS A 288 -1.09 9.49 9.58
N LEU A 289 -2.17 8.98 8.97
CA LEU A 289 -3.29 9.76 8.46
C LEU A 289 -4.50 9.64 9.38
N TYR A 290 -5.36 10.63 9.27
CA TYR A 290 -6.66 10.70 9.94
C TYR A 290 -7.74 10.86 8.87
N GLY A 291 -8.89 10.22 9.09
CA GLY A 291 -10.03 10.29 8.21
C GLY A 291 -11.35 10.06 8.96
N TYR A 292 -12.41 9.92 8.22
CA TYR A 292 -13.71 9.57 8.78
C TYR A 292 -14.08 8.14 8.41
N THR A 293 -14.78 7.47 9.31
CA THR A 293 -15.23 6.10 9.16
C THR A 293 -16.74 6.04 8.93
N LEU A 294 -17.13 5.25 7.95
CA LEU A 294 -18.51 4.85 7.68
C LEU A 294 -18.67 3.38 8.01
N SER A 295 -19.87 2.96 8.42
CA SER A 295 -20.16 1.54 8.64
C SER A 295 -21.50 1.11 8.06
N LYS A 296 -21.62 -0.18 7.76
CA LYS A 296 -22.88 -0.85 7.45
C LYS A 296 -22.78 -2.36 7.69
N PRO A 297 -23.90 -3.05 8.06
CA PRO A 297 -23.93 -4.52 8.06
C PRO A 297 -23.71 -5.07 6.64
N VAL A 298 -22.99 -6.19 6.50
CA VAL A 298 -22.62 -6.80 5.21
C VAL A 298 -23.84 -7.06 4.33
N ASN A 299 -24.89 -7.69 4.89
CA ASN A 299 -26.10 -8.05 4.16
C ASN A 299 -27.18 -6.96 4.20
N SER A 300 -26.82 -5.71 4.57
CA SER A 300 -27.80 -4.61 4.60
C SER A 300 -27.98 -3.98 3.24
N THR A 301 -29.22 -3.70 2.89
CA THR A 301 -29.59 -2.85 1.75
C THR A 301 -29.57 -1.35 2.11
N ASN A 302 -29.44 -1.02 3.40
CA ASN A 302 -29.35 0.35 3.88
C ASN A 302 -28.00 0.97 3.45
N GLY A 303 -28.00 2.30 3.36
CA GLY A 303 -26.79 3.07 3.08
C GLY A 303 -25.76 2.99 4.22
N TRP A 304 -24.60 3.57 3.97
CA TRP A 304 -23.55 3.75 4.97
C TRP A 304 -23.99 4.77 6.03
N SER A 305 -23.59 4.55 7.28
CA SER A 305 -23.78 5.46 8.41
C SER A 305 -22.43 5.88 8.98
N SER A 306 -22.36 7.07 9.58
CA SER A 306 -21.16 7.53 10.29
C SER A 306 -20.84 6.58 11.45
N ALA A 307 -19.56 6.22 11.60
CA ALA A 307 -19.09 5.27 12.63
C ALA A 307 -17.86 5.79 13.40
N GLY A 308 -17.51 7.07 13.24
CA GLY A 308 -16.40 7.68 13.96
C GLY A 308 -15.26 8.11 13.04
N SER A 309 -14.04 7.92 13.50
CA SER A 309 -12.82 8.29 12.78
C SER A 309 -11.86 7.12 12.68
N GLY A 310 -11.25 6.97 11.54
CA GLY A 310 -10.23 5.96 11.26
C GLY A 310 -8.96 6.59 10.71
N GLY A 311 -7.97 5.76 10.45
CA GLY A 311 -6.72 6.22 9.87
C GLY A 311 -5.81 5.10 9.43
N THR A 312 -4.73 5.46 8.77
CA THR A 312 -3.72 4.49 8.34
C THR A 312 -2.30 5.04 8.45
N LYS A 313 -1.34 4.14 8.53
CA LYS A 313 0.09 4.38 8.31
C LYS A 313 0.65 3.20 7.54
N ARG A 314 1.52 3.46 6.57
CA ARG A 314 2.07 2.38 5.75
C ARG A 314 3.53 2.63 5.41
N HIS A 315 4.33 1.57 5.40
CA HIS A 315 5.63 1.58 4.75
C HIS A 315 5.84 0.28 3.99
N PHE A 316 6.42 0.41 2.82
CA PHE A 316 6.77 -0.71 1.95
C PHE A 316 8.24 -0.59 1.54
N VAL A 317 8.91 -1.73 1.50
CA VAL A 317 10.20 -1.93 0.84
C VAL A 317 10.01 -2.99 -0.23
N GLN A 318 10.49 -2.73 -1.43
CA GLN A 318 10.42 -3.67 -2.55
C GLN A 318 11.84 -3.86 -3.09
N ILE A 319 12.21 -5.12 -3.34
CA ILE A 319 13.50 -5.46 -3.94
C ILE A 319 13.22 -6.32 -5.16
N SER A 320 13.74 -5.94 -6.32
CA SER A 320 13.48 -6.60 -7.60
C SER A 320 14.75 -6.97 -8.33
N LEU A 321 14.73 -8.13 -9.01
CA LEU A 321 15.64 -8.47 -10.09
C LEU A 321 15.01 -8.01 -11.41
N VAL A 322 15.73 -7.20 -12.16
CA VAL A 322 15.23 -6.48 -13.33
C VAL A 322 15.95 -6.93 -14.60
N ASN A 323 15.18 -7.26 -15.64
CA ASN A 323 15.67 -7.43 -17.00
C ASN A 323 15.19 -6.24 -17.83
N LYS A 324 16.10 -5.45 -18.38
CA LYS A 324 15.80 -4.24 -19.18
C LYS A 324 16.25 -4.42 -20.61
N PHE A 325 15.33 -4.30 -21.55
CA PHE A 325 15.55 -4.33 -22.98
C PHE A 325 15.47 -2.91 -23.53
N VAL A 326 16.45 -2.50 -24.32
CA VAL A 326 16.56 -1.14 -24.89
C VAL A 326 16.52 -1.25 -26.40
N PHE A 327 15.66 -0.45 -27.04
CA PHE A 327 15.42 -0.48 -28.48
C PHE A 327 15.69 0.88 -29.13
#